data_ebb79c7aac091cf0d9608a6fd36dfa1d
#
_entry.id   ebb79c7aac091cf0d9608a6fd36dfa1d
#
_cell.length_a   1.000
_cell.length_b   1.000
_cell.length_c   1.000
_cell.angle_alpha   90.00
_cell.angle_beta   90.00
_cell.angle_gamma   90.00
#
_symmetry.space_group_name_H-M   'P 1'
#
loop_
_entity.id
_entity.type
_entity.pdbx_description
1 polymer ?
#
loop_
_entity_poly.entity_id
_entity_poly.type
_entity_poly.pdbx_seq_one_letter_code
_entity_poly.pdbx_strand_id
1 'polypeptide(L)'
;ANRSMQGRYFYDADGELLIVPQQGRLRIATEFGVIDIEPQQIAVIPRGVRFLVELPDGEARGYVCENFGAALRLPDLGPIGSNGLANPRDFETPVAAYEDVEGEFELIAKFQGHLWRADIGHSPLDVVGWHGNYTPYRYDLRRFNTIGSISFDHPDPSIFTVLTAPSDTPGTANVDFAIFPPRWLVAQHTFRPPWFHRNVASEFMGLVHGAY
;
A
#
# COMPACT_ATOMS: atom_id res chain seq x y z
N ALA A 1 8.78 0.03 -14.01
CA ALA A 1 10.01 -0.79 -13.94
C ALA A 1 10.03 -1.78 -15.10
N ASN A 2 11.20 -2.05 -15.64
CA ASN A 2 11.43 -2.97 -16.75
C ASN A 2 12.61 -3.94 -16.47
N ARG A 3 13.03 -4.02 -15.22
CA ARG A 3 14.06 -4.95 -14.74
C ARG A 3 13.78 -5.32 -13.29
N SER A 4 13.96 -6.61 -12.98
CA SER A 4 13.97 -7.11 -11.61
C SER A 4 15.21 -6.62 -10.86
N MET A 5 15.08 -6.51 -9.56
CA MET A 5 16.22 -6.22 -8.66
C MET A 5 17.02 -7.50 -8.48
N GLN A 6 18.08 -7.68 -9.26
CA GLN A 6 18.93 -8.86 -9.18
C GLN A 6 20.16 -8.57 -8.29
N GLY A 7 20.33 -9.32 -7.22
CA GLY A 7 21.42 -9.14 -6.27
C GLY A 7 21.42 -7.81 -5.54
N ARG A 8 20.34 -7.06 -5.62
CA ARG A 8 20.15 -5.75 -4.96
C ARG A 8 18.94 -5.77 -4.09
N TYR A 9 19.12 -5.42 -2.85
CA TYR A 9 18.08 -5.33 -1.85
C TYR A 9 17.93 -3.88 -1.41
N PHE A 10 16.71 -3.55 -1.00
CA PHE A 10 16.39 -2.19 -0.59
C PHE A 10 15.63 -2.21 0.74
N TYR A 11 15.81 -1.17 1.53
CA TYR A 11 14.90 -0.81 2.60
C TYR A 11 14.78 0.70 2.73
N ASP A 12 13.63 1.15 3.16
CA ASP A 12 13.37 2.55 3.46
C ASP A 12 13.43 2.74 4.98
N ALA A 13 14.40 3.54 5.45
CA ALA A 13 14.54 3.88 6.86
C ALA A 13 13.77 5.16 7.22
N ASP A 14 13.30 5.91 6.23
CA ASP A 14 12.56 7.15 6.43
C ASP A 14 11.05 6.92 6.59
N GLY A 15 10.50 5.98 5.80
CA GLY A 15 9.06 5.74 5.76
C GLY A 15 8.69 4.30 5.41
N GLU A 16 7.40 4.05 5.33
CA GLU A 16 6.85 2.82 4.78
C GLU A 16 6.40 3.05 3.33
N LEU A 17 6.29 1.98 2.56
CA LEU A 17 5.92 2.04 1.16
C LEU A 17 4.56 1.38 0.94
N LEU A 18 3.61 2.12 0.38
CA LEU A 18 2.39 1.58 -0.20
C LEU A 18 2.60 1.41 -1.71
N ILE A 19 2.53 0.17 -2.18
CA ILE A 19 2.79 -0.22 -3.56
C ILE A 19 1.47 -0.62 -4.23
N VAL A 20 1.13 0.05 -5.34
CA VAL A 20 -0.12 -0.14 -6.07
C VAL A 20 0.19 -0.43 -7.54
N PRO A 21 0.29 -1.70 -7.95
CA PRO A 21 0.52 -2.05 -9.35
C PRO A 21 -0.72 -1.72 -10.20
N GLN A 22 -0.47 -1.14 -11.38
CA GLN A 22 -1.47 -0.88 -12.40
C GLN A 22 -1.33 -1.87 -13.57
N GLN A 23 -0.09 -2.27 -13.88
CA GLN A 23 0.25 -3.19 -14.96
C GLN A 23 1.41 -4.07 -14.52
N GLY A 24 1.32 -5.36 -14.84
CA GLY A 24 2.31 -6.36 -14.49
C GLY A 24 2.25 -6.78 -13.02
N ARG A 25 2.71 -7.99 -12.75
CA ARG A 25 2.78 -8.57 -11.41
C ARG A 25 4.11 -8.21 -10.75
N LEU A 26 4.10 -8.14 -9.44
CA LEU A 26 5.30 -7.96 -8.62
C LEU A 26 5.42 -9.16 -7.68
N ARG A 27 6.60 -9.73 -7.61
CA ARG A 27 6.99 -10.64 -6.55
C ARG A 27 7.96 -9.90 -5.64
N ILE A 28 7.55 -9.72 -4.40
CA ILE A 28 8.30 -8.97 -3.39
C ILE A 28 8.82 -9.96 -2.36
N ALA A 29 10.11 -10.26 -2.41
CA ALA A 29 10.78 -11.09 -1.41
C ALA A 29 11.26 -10.19 -0.27
N THR A 30 10.83 -10.46 0.95
CA THR A 30 11.14 -9.71 2.16
C THR A 30 11.79 -10.60 3.21
N GLU A 31 12.41 -10.02 4.22
CA GLU A 31 12.94 -10.76 5.39
C GLU A 31 11.84 -11.43 6.24
N PHE A 32 10.56 -11.19 5.93
CA PHE A 32 9.40 -11.85 6.53
C PHE A 32 8.81 -12.95 5.64
N GLY A 33 9.26 -13.06 4.40
CA GLY A 33 8.77 -13.97 3.39
C GLY A 33 8.31 -13.25 2.11
N VAL A 34 7.64 -13.97 1.22
CA VAL A 34 7.32 -13.50 -0.13
C VAL A 34 5.87 -13.04 -0.22
N ILE A 35 5.68 -11.89 -0.87
CA ILE A 35 4.37 -11.35 -1.24
C ILE A 35 4.31 -11.23 -2.75
N ASP A 36 3.33 -11.87 -3.37
CA ASP A 36 3.01 -11.69 -4.78
C ASP A 36 1.78 -10.78 -4.89
N ILE A 37 1.86 -9.74 -5.72
CA ILE A 37 0.74 -8.84 -6.02
C ILE A 37 0.58 -8.61 -7.51
N GLU A 38 -0.65 -8.39 -7.91
CA GLU A 38 -1.08 -8.09 -9.27
C GLU A 38 -1.92 -6.80 -9.32
N PRO A 39 -2.24 -6.25 -10.50
CA PRO A 39 -3.17 -5.13 -10.60
C PRO A 39 -4.46 -5.38 -9.82
N GLN A 40 -4.95 -4.34 -9.14
CA GLN A 40 -6.05 -4.36 -8.15
C GLN A 40 -5.69 -4.99 -6.80
N GLN A 41 -4.42 -5.28 -6.54
CA GLN A 41 -3.92 -5.62 -5.22
C GLN A 41 -2.92 -4.54 -4.77
N ILE A 42 -2.73 -4.43 -3.49
CA ILE A 42 -1.71 -3.54 -2.90
C ILE A 42 -0.80 -4.31 -1.96
N ALA A 43 0.41 -3.80 -1.77
CA ALA A 43 1.27 -4.22 -0.69
C ALA A 43 1.73 -3.02 0.12
N VAL A 44 1.89 -3.22 1.41
CA VAL A 44 2.56 -2.27 2.31
C VAL A 44 3.82 -2.92 2.85
N ILE A 45 4.93 -2.23 2.65
CA ILE A 45 6.24 -2.64 3.18
C ILE A 45 6.60 -1.67 4.29
N PRO A 46 6.61 -2.12 5.56
CA PRO A 46 6.92 -1.26 6.68
C PRO A 46 8.34 -0.70 6.63
N ARG A 47 8.55 0.42 7.29
CA ARG A 47 9.86 1.08 7.41
C ARG A 47 10.92 0.12 7.94
N GLY A 48 12.08 0.09 7.29
CA GLY A 48 13.24 -0.72 7.68
C GLY A 48 13.20 -2.17 7.20
N VAL A 49 12.10 -2.65 6.65
CA VAL A 49 12.00 -4.02 6.12
C VAL A 49 12.81 -4.13 4.83
N ARG A 50 13.73 -5.09 4.80
CA ARG A 50 14.56 -5.38 3.62
C ARG A 50 13.77 -6.20 2.62
N PHE A 51 13.89 -5.82 1.36
CA PHE A 51 13.19 -6.54 0.28
C PHE A 51 13.89 -6.39 -1.06
N LEU A 52 13.50 -7.24 -1.99
CA LEU A 52 13.76 -7.09 -3.42
C LEU A 52 12.47 -7.30 -4.20
N VAL A 53 12.41 -6.73 -5.41
CA VAL A 53 11.26 -6.87 -6.32
C VAL A 53 11.68 -7.57 -7.60
N GLU A 54 10.97 -8.63 -7.92
CA GLU A 54 11.04 -9.32 -9.21
C GLU A 54 9.80 -8.97 -10.05
N LEU A 55 9.99 -8.96 -11.35
CA LEU A 55 8.97 -8.68 -12.35
C LEU A 55 8.66 -9.97 -13.13
N PRO A 56 7.69 -10.79 -12.69
CA PRO A 56 7.38 -12.06 -13.37
C PRO A 56 6.95 -11.88 -14.84
N ASP A 57 6.35 -10.73 -15.17
CA ASP A 57 5.88 -10.40 -16.51
C ASP A 57 6.93 -9.60 -17.32
N GLY A 58 8.15 -9.42 -16.79
CA GLY A 58 9.23 -8.68 -17.43
C GLY A 58 9.16 -7.17 -17.24
N GLU A 59 7.97 -6.62 -17.09
CA GLU A 59 7.77 -5.20 -16.80
C GLU A 59 6.58 -4.99 -15.87
N ALA A 60 6.59 -3.85 -15.18
CA ALA A 60 5.47 -3.43 -14.34
C ALA A 60 5.39 -1.89 -14.29
N ARG A 61 4.17 -1.39 -14.10
CA ARG A 61 3.87 0.01 -13.86
C ARG A 61 2.86 0.13 -12.73
N GLY A 62 3.01 1.17 -11.93
CA GLY A 62 2.10 1.45 -10.82
C GLY A 62 2.53 2.68 -10.05
N TYR A 63 2.00 2.80 -8.87
CA TYR A 63 2.21 3.92 -7.97
C TYR A 63 2.88 3.42 -6.69
N VAL A 64 3.77 4.22 -6.15
CA VAL A 64 4.39 3.98 -4.85
C VAL A 64 4.22 5.25 -4.04
N CYS A 65 3.56 5.14 -2.91
CA CYS A 65 3.46 6.20 -1.92
C CYS A 65 4.41 5.88 -0.78
N GLU A 66 5.30 6.81 -0.48
CA GLU A 66 6.15 6.77 0.71
C GLU A 66 5.47 7.56 1.81
N ASN A 67 5.17 6.90 2.90
CA ASN A 67 4.50 7.47 4.05
C ASN A 67 5.50 7.71 5.20
N PHE A 68 5.66 8.95 5.59
CA PHE A 68 6.48 9.38 6.71
C PHE A 68 5.61 9.56 7.96
N GLY A 69 6.00 9.03 9.09
CA GLY A 69 5.26 9.19 10.34
C GLY A 69 4.59 7.90 10.80
N ALA A 70 3.33 7.98 11.23
CA ALA A 70 2.60 6.82 11.72
C ALA A 70 2.32 5.82 10.61
N ALA A 71 2.35 4.53 10.94
CA ALA A 71 2.08 3.46 9.98
C ALA A 71 0.64 3.49 9.47
N LEU A 72 0.45 3.04 8.24
CA LEU A 72 -0.85 2.79 7.64
C LEU A 72 -1.60 1.71 8.46
N ARG A 73 -2.83 2.00 8.77
CA ARG A 73 -3.73 1.14 9.53
C ARG A 73 -5.15 1.21 8.97
N LEU A 74 -6.02 0.34 9.46
CA LEU A 74 -7.44 0.46 9.17
C LEU A 74 -8.00 1.74 9.76
N PRO A 75 -8.92 2.44 9.05
CA PRO A 75 -9.61 3.58 9.58
C PRO A 75 -10.42 3.24 10.84
N ASP A 76 -10.61 4.21 11.72
CA ASP A 76 -11.53 4.07 12.82
C ASP A 76 -12.96 3.90 12.30
N LEU A 77 -13.72 3.02 12.94
CA LEU A 77 -15.09 2.71 12.50
C LEU A 77 -16.06 3.89 12.64
N GLY A 78 -15.67 4.92 13.39
CA GLY A 78 -16.54 6.03 13.74
C GLY A 78 -17.62 5.65 14.76
N PRO A 79 -18.41 6.61 15.21
CA PRO A 79 -19.36 6.41 16.33
C PRO A 79 -20.51 5.45 15.99
N ILE A 80 -20.83 5.26 14.72
CA ILE A 80 -21.88 4.35 14.27
C ILE A 80 -21.37 3.11 13.54
N GLY A 81 -20.05 2.92 13.46
CA GLY A 81 -19.41 1.76 12.85
C GLY A 81 -19.48 1.70 11.32
N SER A 82 -19.72 2.83 10.65
CA SER A 82 -19.92 2.88 9.20
C SER A 82 -18.67 3.20 8.38
N ASN A 83 -17.59 3.60 9.04
CA ASN A 83 -16.31 3.83 8.38
C ASN A 83 -15.46 2.56 8.38
N GLY A 84 -14.45 2.49 7.52
CA GLY A 84 -13.50 1.39 7.53
C GLY A 84 -14.10 0.09 7.02
N LEU A 85 -14.38 0.02 5.74
CA LEU A 85 -15.06 -1.12 5.11
C LEU A 85 -14.10 -2.22 4.62
N ALA A 86 -12.80 -2.00 4.73
CA ALA A 86 -11.82 -3.06 4.58
C ALA A 86 -11.84 -3.97 5.83
N ASN A 87 -11.96 -5.28 5.61
CA ASN A 87 -12.04 -6.24 6.71
C ASN A 87 -10.62 -6.73 7.08
N PRO A 88 -10.22 -6.72 8.36
CA PRO A 88 -8.90 -7.19 8.79
C PRO A 88 -8.55 -8.61 8.31
N ARG A 89 -9.51 -9.52 8.24
CA ARG A 89 -9.31 -10.91 7.78
C ARG A 89 -8.88 -11.04 6.32
N ASP A 90 -9.08 -9.99 5.51
CA ASP A 90 -8.77 -10.00 4.08
C ASP A 90 -7.36 -9.48 3.79
N PHE A 91 -6.63 -9.06 4.83
CA PHE A 91 -5.23 -8.72 4.76
C PHE A 91 -4.37 -9.96 4.98
N GLU A 92 -3.41 -10.16 4.09
CA GLU A 92 -2.57 -11.35 4.10
C GLU A 92 -1.11 -10.95 4.37
N THR A 93 -0.50 -11.60 5.35
CA THR A 93 0.93 -11.49 5.65
C THR A 93 1.70 -12.61 4.94
N PRO A 94 3.00 -12.43 4.66
CA PRO A 94 3.79 -13.47 4.02
C PRO A 94 3.97 -14.68 4.96
N VAL A 95 4.11 -15.85 4.36
CA VAL A 95 4.60 -17.02 5.07
C VAL A 95 6.11 -16.88 5.22
N ALA A 96 6.62 -17.11 6.42
CA ALA A 96 8.02 -16.99 6.75
C ALA A 96 8.91 -17.78 5.76
N ALA A 97 9.90 -17.11 5.22
CA ALA A 97 10.91 -17.68 4.33
C ALA A 97 12.23 -16.95 4.52
N TYR A 98 13.33 -17.62 4.23
CA TYR A 98 14.67 -17.03 4.27
C TYR A 98 15.53 -17.58 3.13
N GLU A 99 16.60 -16.89 2.83
CA GLU A 99 17.60 -17.27 1.84
C GLU A 99 18.93 -17.55 2.53
N ASP A 100 19.50 -18.74 2.33
CA ASP A 100 20.86 -19.08 2.79
C ASP A 100 21.79 -19.10 1.57
N VAL A 101 22.11 -17.91 1.07
CA VAL A 101 22.86 -17.72 -0.17
C VAL A 101 24.03 -16.78 0.07
N GLU A 102 25.24 -17.30 -0.14
CA GLU A 102 26.47 -16.50 -0.19
C GLU A 102 26.71 -15.97 -1.61
N GLY A 103 27.30 -14.79 -1.73
CA GLY A 103 27.59 -14.16 -3.02
C GLY A 103 27.83 -12.66 -2.90
N GLU A 104 27.94 -12.00 -4.06
CA GLU A 104 28.06 -10.55 -4.11
C GLU A 104 26.66 -9.93 -4.20
N PHE A 105 26.28 -9.20 -3.16
CA PHE A 105 25.00 -8.53 -3.07
C PHE A 105 25.19 -7.08 -2.64
N GLU A 106 24.26 -6.23 -3.07
CA GLU A 106 24.16 -4.83 -2.65
C GLU A 106 22.96 -4.63 -1.74
N LEU A 107 23.16 -4.02 -0.58
CA LEU A 107 22.09 -3.52 0.27
C LEU A 107 22.01 -2.00 0.15
N ILE A 108 20.87 -1.50 -0.28
CA ILE A 108 20.60 -0.08 -0.49
C ILE A 108 19.63 0.39 0.59
N ALA A 109 20.04 1.40 1.34
CA ALA A 109 19.21 2.05 2.34
C ALA A 109 18.80 3.44 1.85
N LYS A 110 17.52 3.79 1.97
CA LYS A 110 17.09 5.17 1.92
C LYS A 110 17.05 5.72 3.34
N PHE A 111 17.85 6.75 3.61
CA PHE A 111 17.90 7.40 4.91
C PHE A 111 18.10 8.90 4.76
N GLN A 112 17.25 9.69 5.41
CA GLN A 112 17.22 11.16 5.32
C GLN A 112 17.18 11.68 3.87
N GLY A 113 16.37 11.01 3.03
CA GLY A 113 16.21 11.35 1.62
C GLY A 113 17.41 10.98 0.73
N HIS A 114 18.44 10.35 1.28
CA HIS A 114 19.63 9.91 0.55
C HIS A 114 19.67 8.39 0.40
N LEU A 115 20.31 7.93 -0.67
CA LEU A 115 20.57 6.51 -0.90
C LEU A 115 21.99 6.16 -0.43
N TRP A 116 22.08 5.16 0.40
CA TRP A 116 23.32 4.59 0.92
C TRP A 116 23.46 3.16 0.42
N ARG A 117 24.67 2.74 0.12
CA ARG A 117 24.95 1.40 -0.39
C ARG A 117 25.99 0.72 0.46
N ALA A 118 25.77 -0.57 0.72
CA ALA A 118 26.75 -1.47 1.27
C ALA A 118 26.85 -2.71 0.39
N ASP A 119 28.08 -3.13 0.10
CA ASP A 119 28.33 -4.43 -0.51
C ASP A 119 28.41 -5.47 0.61
N ILE A 120 27.68 -6.56 0.46
CA ILE A 120 27.54 -7.62 1.46
C ILE A 120 27.81 -8.98 0.82
N GLY A 121 28.34 -9.92 1.60
CA GLY A 121 28.76 -11.24 1.12
C GLY A 121 27.66 -12.32 1.13
N HIS A 122 26.45 -11.97 1.46
CA HIS A 122 25.31 -12.90 1.56
C HIS A 122 23.98 -12.18 1.30
N SER A 123 22.92 -12.93 1.01
CA SER A 123 21.58 -12.35 0.93
C SER A 123 21.19 -11.75 2.28
N PRO A 124 20.66 -10.51 2.34
CA PRO A 124 20.16 -9.92 3.59
C PRO A 124 18.80 -10.47 4.03
N LEU A 125 18.22 -11.44 3.28
CA LEU A 125 17.02 -12.18 3.66
C LEU A 125 17.39 -13.51 4.35
N ASP A 126 18.54 -13.56 5.02
CA ASP A 126 19.11 -14.72 5.70
C ASP A 126 18.53 -15.01 7.09
N VAL A 127 17.52 -14.28 7.49
CA VAL A 127 16.80 -14.46 8.75
C VAL A 127 15.30 -14.50 8.51
N VAL A 128 14.60 -15.18 9.42
CA VAL A 128 13.14 -15.08 9.48
C VAL A 128 12.79 -13.95 10.43
N GLY A 129 12.28 -12.86 9.89
CA GLY A 129 11.85 -11.73 10.69
C GLY A 129 10.68 -12.11 11.60
N TRP A 130 10.77 -11.76 12.88
CA TRP A 130 9.64 -11.87 13.78
C TRP A 130 8.76 -10.63 13.63
N HIS A 131 7.51 -10.81 13.24
CA HIS A 131 6.67 -9.68 12.87
C HIS A 131 5.81 -9.13 14.02
N GLY A 132 5.34 -9.97 14.98
CA GLY A 132 4.36 -9.47 15.93
C GLY A 132 3.22 -8.72 15.23
N ASN A 133 3.13 -7.40 15.49
CA ASN A 133 2.19 -6.51 14.81
C ASN A 133 2.84 -5.69 13.69
N TYR A 134 4.10 -5.95 13.35
CA TYR A 134 4.88 -5.19 12.37
C TYR A 134 5.37 -6.13 11.28
N THR A 135 4.61 -6.19 10.19
CA THR A 135 4.86 -7.12 9.07
C THR A 135 4.45 -6.48 7.76
N PRO A 136 5.11 -6.82 6.64
CA PRO A 136 4.56 -6.54 5.33
C PRO A 136 3.22 -7.25 5.16
N TYR A 137 2.35 -6.65 4.35
CA TYR A 137 1.06 -7.27 4.05
C TYR A 137 0.57 -6.88 2.66
N ARG A 138 -0.36 -7.67 2.13
CA ARG A 138 -1.11 -7.36 0.92
C ARG A 138 -2.59 -7.34 1.17
N TYR A 139 -3.31 -6.65 0.30
CA TYR A 139 -4.76 -6.59 0.30
C TYR A 139 -5.31 -6.57 -1.13
N ASP A 140 -6.37 -7.30 -1.36
CA ASP A 140 -7.07 -7.31 -2.65
C ASP A 140 -8.19 -6.27 -2.64
N LEU A 141 -8.03 -5.21 -3.44
CA LEU A 141 -8.98 -4.11 -3.52
C LEU A 141 -10.36 -4.53 -4.02
N ARG A 142 -10.46 -5.68 -4.70
CA ARG A 142 -11.74 -6.25 -5.14
C ARG A 142 -12.62 -6.73 -3.96
N ARG A 143 -12.01 -6.91 -2.79
CA ARG A 143 -12.71 -7.28 -1.55
C ARG A 143 -13.23 -6.07 -0.76
N PHE A 144 -12.84 -4.87 -1.16
CA PHE A 144 -13.29 -3.67 -0.50
C PHE A 144 -14.78 -3.45 -0.76
N ASN A 145 -15.54 -3.32 0.31
CA ASN A 145 -16.98 -3.11 0.23
C ASN A 145 -17.31 -1.64 0.47
N THR A 146 -17.73 -0.96 -0.58
CA THR A 146 -18.18 0.42 -0.47
C THR A 146 -19.65 0.46 -0.12
N ILE A 147 -19.98 1.04 1.04
CA ILE A 147 -21.35 1.35 1.43
C ILE A 147 -21.62 2.81 1.08
N GLY A 148 -22.73 3.07 0.43
CA GLY A 148 -23.15 4.42 0.13
C GLY A 148 -24.64 4.51 -0.03
N SER A 149 -25.23 5.61 0.41
CA SER A 149 -26.62 5.93 0.09
C SER A 149 -26.68 6.56 -1.29
N ILE A 150 -27.42 5.93 -2.19
CA ILE A 150 -27.71 6.49 -3.51
C ILE A 150 -29.04 7.26 -3.54
N SER A 151 -29.77 7.28 -2.43
CA SER A 151 -31.14 7.80 -2.39
C SER A 151 -31.22 9.23 -1.87
N PHE A 152 -30.42 9.59 -0.85
CA PHE A 152 -30.60 10.86 -0.13
C PHE A 152 -29.33 11.69 -0.04
N ASP A 153 -28.21 11.09 0.26
CA ASP A 153 -26.96 11.80 0.56
C ASP A 153 -25.85 11.50 -0.42
N HIS A 154 -24.99 12.47 -0.60
CA HIS A 154 -23.68 12.24 -1.16
C HIS A 154 -22.87 11.47 -0.12
N PRO A 155 -22.24 10.33 -0.48
CA PRO A 155 -21.45 9.56 0.48
C PRO A 155 -20.28 10.37 1.00
N ASP A 156 -20.05 10.28 2.31
CA ASP A 156 -18.84 10.81 2.92
C ASP A 156 -17.61 10.12 2.32
N PRO A 157 -16.58 10.85 1.86
CA PRO A 157 -15.37 10.26 1.28
C PRO A 157 -14.67 9.25 2.19
N SER A 158 -14.84 9.32 3.50
CA SER A 158 -14.25 8.36 4.45
C SER A 158 -14.71 6.92 4.22
N ILE A 159 -15.88 6.70 3.62
CA ILE A 159 -16.34 5.35 3.26
C ILE A 159 -15.50 4.68 2.18
N PHE A 160 -14.68 5.43 1.46
CA PHE A 160 -13.78 4.94 0.43
C PHE A 160 -12.36 4.65 0.93
N THR A 161 -12.07 5.00 2.18
CA THR A 161 -10.75 4.83 2.76
C THR A 161 -10.47 3.37 3.10
N VAL A 162 -9.45 2.81 2.46
CA VAL A 162 -8.96 1.45 2.72
C VAL A 162 -7.99 1.46 3.89
N LEU A 163 -7.03 2.38 3.86
CA LEU A 163 -6.00 2.54 4.89
C LEU A 163 -5.80 4.01 5.20
N THR A 164 -5.47 4.31 6.45
CA THR A 164 -5.14 5.65 6.91
C THR A 164 -3.85 5.65 7.73
N ALA A 165 -3.04 6.67 7.58
CA ALA A 165 -1.93 6.98 8.48
C ALA A 165 -2.29 8.24 9.27
N PRO A 166 -2.53 8.14 10.57
CA PRO A 166 -2.91 9.31 11.37
C PRO A 166 -1.75 10.32 11.47
N SER A 167 -2.10 11.59 11.57
CA SER A 167 -1.15 12.66 11.91
C SER A 167 -1.10 12.89 13.42
N ASP A 168 -0.23 13.81 13.86
CA ASP A 168 -0.15 14.25 15.26
C ASP A 168 -1.37 15.08 15.67
N THR A 169 -2.15 15.56 14.72
CA THR A 169 -3.37 16.34 14.98
C THR A 169 -4.59 15.42 14.94
N PRO A 170 -5.31 15.26 16.05
CA PRO A 170 -6.51 14.45 16.09
C PRO A 170 -7.52 14.83 15.01
N GLY A 171 -8.09 13.82 14.34
CA GLY A 171 -9.08 14.02 13.28
C GLY A 171 -8.50 14.39 11.90
N THR A 172 -7.16 14.39 11.77
CA THR A 172 -6.49 14.59 10.48
C THR A 172 -5.59 13.42 10.16
N ALA A 173 -5.53 13.05 8.90
CA ALA A 173 -4.61 12.01 8.39
C ALA A 173 -3.35 12.64 7.81
N ASN A 174 -2.23 11.93 7.94
CA ASN A 174 -1.01 12.20 7.19
C ASN A 174 -1.16 11.66 5.76
N VAL A 175 -1.71 10.46 5.62
CA VAL A 175 -2.07 9.84 4.34
C VAL A 175 -3.38 9.09 4.50
N ASP A 176 -4.30 9.30 3.57
CA ASP A 176 -5.45 8.44 3.35
C ASP A 176 -5.32 7.76 1.98
N PHE A 177 -5.40 6.44 1.98
CA PHE A 177 -5.51 5.66 0.76
C PHE A 177 -6.96 5.27 0.56
N ALA A 178 -7.59 5.93 -0.40
CA ALA A 178 -8.98 5.69 -0.78
C ALA A 178 -9.07 5.08 -2.17
N ILE A 179 -10.09 4.27 -2.42
CA ILE A 179 -10.41 3.74 -3.73
C ILE A 179 -11.84 4.05 -4.11
N PHE A 180 -12.07 4.20 -5.40
CA PHE A 180 -13.39 4.47 -5.98
C PHE A 180 -13.77 3.33 -6.93
N PRO A 181 -14.27 2.20 -6.42
CA PRO A 181 -14.68 1.08 -7.24
C PRO A 181 -15.94 1.42 -8.06
N PRO A 182 -16.26 0.65 -9.12
CA PRO A 182 -17.51 0.81 -9.86
C PRO A 182 -18.72 0.75 -8.92
N ARG A 183 -19.58 1.75 -9.00
CA ARG A 183 -20.76 1.87 -8.13
C ARG A 183 -21.77 2.86 -8.72
N TRP A 184 -23.00 2.79 -8.24
CA TRP A 184 -23.98 3.83 -8.48
C TRP A 184 -23.69 5.05 -7.61
N LEU A 185 -23.77 6.23 -8.20
CA LEU A 185 -23.61 7.49 -7.48
C LEU A 185 -24.98 8.06 -7.13
N VAL A 186 -25.06 8.76 -6.01
CA VAL A 186 -26.26 9.45 -5.57
C VAL A 186 -26.77 10.48 -6.59
N ALA A 187 -25.85 11.08 -7.36
CA ALA A 187 -26.17 12.06 -8.40
C ALA A 187 -26.48 11.44 -9.77
N GLN A 188 -26.39 10.11 -9.93
CA GLN A 188 -26.61 9.47 -11.23
C GLN A 188 -28.09 9.53 -11.62
N HIS A 189 -28.36 9.99 -12.84
CA HIS A 189 -29.69 10.24 -13.38
C HIS A 189 -30.55 11.18 -12.52
N THR A 190 -29.93 11.99 -11.67
CA THR A 190 -30.58 12.98 -10.83
C THR A 190 -29.94 14.35 -11.02
N PHE A 191 -30.70 15.41 -10.76
CA PHE A 191 -30.16 16.78 -10.72
C PHE A 191 -29.67 17.11 -9.31
N ARG A 192 -28.72 16.31 -8.81
CA ARG A 192 -28.07 16.56 -7.52
C ARG A 192 -26.58 16.80 -7.74
N PRO A 193 -26.06 18.00 -7.53
CA PRO A 193 -24.65 18.25 -7.58
C PRO A 193 -23.95 17.52 -6.41
N PRO A 194 -22.68 17.10 -6.57
CA PRO A 194 -21.90 16.60 -5.46
C PRO A 194 -21.74 17.68 -4.38
N TRP A 195 -21.56 17.22 -3.14
CA TRP A 195 -21.25 18.12 -2.05
C TRP A 195 -19.94 18.86 -2.33
N PHE A 196 -19.96 20.15 -2.03
CA PHE A 196 -18.77 20.95 -2.07
C PHE A 196 -17.91 20.66 -0.83
N HIS A 197 -16.62 20.40 -1.04
CA HIS A 197 -15.63 20.31 0.02
C HIS A 197 -14.34 21.02 -0.41
N ARG A 198 -13.49 21.29 0.56
CA ARG A 198 -12.19 21.90 0.34
C ARG A 198 -11.14 21.11 1.10
N ASN A 199 -10.16 20.58 0.37
CA ASN A 199 -8.97 19.99 0.95
C ASN A 199 -7.84 21.02 1.07
N VAL A 200 -7.04 20.87 2.13
CA VAL A 200 -5.77 21.58 2.28
C VAL A 200 -4.58 20.62 2.10
N ALA A 201 -4.84 19.32 2.05
CA ALA A 201 -3.87 18.31 1.71
C ALA A 201 -3.71 18.15 0.20
N SER A 202 -2.56 17.66 -0.24
CA SER A 202 -2.36 17.27 -1.64
C SER A 202 -3.14 16.01 -1.95
N GLU A 203 -3.72 15.96 -3.15
CA GLU A 203 -4.40 14.78 -3.67
C GLU A 203 -3.66 14.22 -4.88
N PHE A 204 -3.53 12.91 -4.92
CA PHE A 204 -3.08 12.17 -6.08
C PHE A 204 -4.16 11.19 -6.51
N MET A 205 -4.60 11.28 -7.74
CA MET A 205 -5.57 10.35 -8.32
C MET A 205 -4.90 9.49 -9.39
N GLY A 206 -4.95 8.18 -9.22
CA GLY A 206 -4.37 7.21 -10.14
C GLY A 206 -5.40 6.20 -10.62
N LEU A 207 -5.43 5.95 -11.93
CA LEU A 207 -6.25 4.89 -12.50
C LEU A 207 -5.58 3.54 -12.26
N VAL A 208 -6.25 2.64 -11.56
CA VAL A 208 -5.74 1.29 -11.26
C VAL A 208 -6.31 0.26 -12.23
N HIS A 209 -7.56 0.43 -12.66
CA HIS A 209 -8.26 -0.49 -13.55
C HIS A 209 -9.28 0.25 -14.42
N GLY A 210 -9.42 -0.20 -15.66
CA GLY A 210 -10.35 0.40 -16.61
C GLY A 210 -9.79 1.65 -17.31
N ALA A 211 -10.70 2.41 -17.93
CA ALA A 211 -10.42 3.71 -18.56
C ALA A 211 -11.58 4.67 -18.24
N TYR A 212 -11.27 5.97 -18.27
CA TYR A 212 -12.30 7.01 -18.22
C TYR A 212 -13.00 7.13 -19.57
#